data_e5726b92523887beefa1cce5806683dd
#
_entry.id   e5726b92523887beefa1cce5806683dd
#
_cell.length_a   1.000
_cell.length_b   1.000
_cell.length_c   1.000
_cell.angle_alpha   90.00
_cell.angle_beta   90.00
_cell.angle_gamma   90.00
#
_symmetry.space_group_name_H-M   'P 1'
#
loop_
_entity.id
_entity.type
_entity.pdbx_description
1 polymer ?
#
loop_
_entity_poly.entity_id
_entity_poly.type
_entity_poly.pdbx_seq_one_letter_code
_entity_poly.pdbx_strand_id
1 'polypeptide(L)'
;MAAKLVERRSHEAENPIEISLREAFIFLEPNLRPPFPLSIPTQEEYENLNRAILYGILCEPHLAQVHIKHLHGKSTDGYEYFTGLLIKIVNAMFPKLVDPVRIQLLWVTQEMVHVAAVGVDGLLASLLRQIVGGDFGEENLWLCFEMVCLFSSKWVCLLEDEPFILTSALYVFLRLLADHYRVLNVPKIEALRQMETDFCLKILRQEFHLCLKIGRDLVRLLQDLVYVPEFRDIWKDLLCNPSAFKVDGFVDISQIYSIRTPSKYFLLRITPEMESQLRFLLTNVKLGGHKRHQIWFVKKFLAVPERKTVVTDILRFICCAHHPCNDTIRSDIIPRWAVIGWLLKCGLKSYVEANVKLALFYDWLFFDEKIDNIMNLEPAILLMVHFLPTYIDVTNSLLEFLFMLLDNYDVERKEMILRGISTALDVIVRKGVIQSLDVLTSCDRLSPFLKQRLGKVLSDSQVQH
;
A
#
# COMPACT_ATOMS: atom_id res chain seq x y z
N MET A 1 -3.31 -36.69 15.41
CA MET A 1 -2.46 -35.49 15.66
C MET A 1 -3.25 -34.29 15.14
N ALA A 2 -3.50 -33.26 15.96
CA ALA A 2 -4.11 -32.02 15.48
C ALA A 2 -3.21 -31.44 14.40
N ALA A 3 -3.78 -31.07 13.25
CA ALA A 3 -3.04 -30.45 12.16
C ALA A 3 -2.47 -29.13 12.66
N LYS A 4 -1.24 -28.80 12.24
CA LYS A 4 -0.59 -27.54 12.62
C LYS A 4 -0.98 -26.43 11.65
N LEU A 5 -1.25 -25.24 12.16
CA LEU A 5 -1.53 -24.07 11.32
C LEU A 5 -0.27 -23.53 10.65
N VAL A 6 0.88 -23.57 11.32
CA VAL A 6 2.13 -22.97 10.87
C VAL A 6 3.28 -23.96 10.80
N GLU A 7 4.19 -23.74 9.83
CA GLU A 7 5.50 -24.35 9.82
C GLU A 7 6.39 -23.68 10.88
N ARG A 8 6.93 -24.50 11.80
CA ARG A 8 7.81 -24.00 12.87
C ARG A 8 9.24 -24.45 12.65
N ARG A 9 10.15 -23.54 12.89
CA ARG A 9 11.55 -23.87 13.14
C ARG A 9 11.69 -24.33 14.60
N SER A 10 12.59 -25.24 14.86
CA SER A 10 12.78 -25.92 16.17
C SER A 10 13.00 -24.98 17.38
N HIS A 11 13.22 -23.70 17.17
CA HIS A 11 13.49 -22.68 18.20
C HIS A 11 12.47 -21.54 18.26
N GLU A 12 11.40 -21.59 17.48
CA GLU A 12 10.35 -20.55 17.51
C GLU A 12 9.31 -20.88 18.58
N ALA A 13 8.98 -19.87 19.41
CA ALA A 13 7.86 -19.97 20.34
C ALA A 13 6.53 -20.13 19.58
N GLU A 14 5.58 -20.83 20.20
CA GLU A 14 4.23 -20.95 19.65
C GLU A 14 3.55 -19.58 19.55
N ASN A 15 2.80 -19.38 18.48
CA ASN A 15 2.03 -18.14 18.34
C ASN A 15 0.83 -18.18 19.31
N PRO A 16 0.64 -17.14 20.15
CA PRO A 16 -0.47 -17.09 21.11
C PRO A 16 -1.86 -17.26 20.45
N ILE A 17 -2.02 -16.78 19.22
CA ILE A 17 -3.28 -16.92 18.47
C ILE A 17 -3.52 -18.41 18.16
N GLU A 18 -2.52 -19.12 17.64
CA GLU A 18 -2.62 -20.56 17.34
C GLU A 18 -2.92 -21.37 18.59
N ILE A 19 -2.26 -21.06 19.73
CA ILE A 19 -2.51 -21.70 21.01
C ILE A 19 -3.99 -21.54 21.39
N SER A 20 -4.47 -20.30 21.41
CA SER A 20 -5.85 -19.98 21.81
C SER A 20 -6.90 -20.66 20.93
N LEU A 21 -6.68 -20.74 19.61
CA LEU A 21 -7.59 -21.43 18.69
C LEU A 21 -7.60 -22.95 18.94
N ARG A 22 -6.42 -23.54 19.12
CA ARG A 22 -6.26 -24.96 19.33
C ARG A 22 -6.86 -25.42 20.68
N GLU A 23 -6.62 -24.67 21.75
CA GLU A 23 -7.19 -24.96 23.08
C GLU A 23 -8.71 -24.89 23.04
N ALA A 24 -9.28 -23.85 22.43
CA ALA A 24 -10.73 -23.78 22.27
C ALA A 24 -11.28 -24.95 21.45
N PHE A 25 -10.59 -25.35 20.38
CA PHE A 25 -10.99 -26.51 19.57
C PHE A 25 -10.98 -27.81 20.36
N ILE A 26 -9.89 -28.10 21.09
CA ILE A 26 -9.78 -29.32 21.89
C ILE A 26 -10.86 -29.35 22.96
N PHE A 27 -11.14 -28.24 23.62
CA PHE A 27 -12.16 -28.14 24.67
C PHE A 27 -13.58 -28.36 24.13
N LEU A 28 -13.90 -27.84 22.93
CA LEU A 28 -15.24 -27.90 22.36
C LEU A 28 -15.44 -28.99 21.31
N GLU A 29 -14.42 -29.82 21.01
CA GLU A 29 -14.47 -30.81 19.92
C GLU A 29 -15.75 -31.69 19.95
N PRO A 30 -16.25 -32.20 21.09
CA PRO A 30 -17.48 -32.97 21.13
C PRO A 30 -18.72 -32.22 20.67
N ASN A 31 -18.75 -30.89 20.87
CA ASN A 31 -19.87 -30.01 20.55
C ASN A 31 -19.79 -29.43 19.12
N LEU A 32 -18.68 -29.66 18.42
CA LEU A 32 -18.48 -29.18 17.04
C LEU A 32 -19.06 -30.16 16.00
N ARG A 33 -19.60 -31.29 16.42
CA ARG A 33 -20.23 -32.30 15.56
C ARG A 33 -21.76 -32.25 15.72
N PRO A 34 -22.53 -32.52 14.65
CA PRO A 34 -23.98 -32.65 14.77
C PRO A 34 -24.38 -33.81 15.71
N PRO A 35 -25.48 -33.69 16.48
CA PRO A 35 -26.38 -32.53 16.53
C PRO A 35 -25.78 -31.37 17.35
N PHE A 36 -25.91 -30.15 16.81
CA PHE A 36 -25.37 -28.95 17.48
C PHE A 36 -26.26 -28.58 18.70
N PRO A 37 -25.68 -28.08 19.80
CA PRO A 37 -26.45 -27.56 20.93
C PRO A 37 -27.40 -26.45 20.50
N LEU A 38 -28.64 -26.48 20.97
CA LEU A 38 -29.63 -25.44 20.64
C LEU A 38 -29.57 -24.23 21.60
N SER A 39 -28.77 -24.31 22.66
CA SER A 39 -28.60 -23.20 23.61
C SER A 39 -28.02 -21.93 22.94
N ILE A 40 -28.49 -20.78 23.38
CA ILE A 40 -27.86 -19.49 23.04
C ILE A 40 -26.61 -19.36 23.92
N PRO A 41 -25.40 -19.22 23.33
CA PRO A 41 -24.16 -19.10 24.09
C PRO A 41 -24.08 -17.74 24.81
N THR A 42 -23.43 -17.73 25.98
CA THR A 42 -22.94 -16.48 26.60
C THR A 42 -21.86 -15.85 25.71
N GLN A 43 -21.48 -14.59 25.98
CA GLN A 43 -20.44 -13.93 25.19
C GLN A 43 -19.11 -14.70 25.18
N GLU A 44 -18.68 -15.20 26.33
CA GLU A 44 -17.44 -15.97 26.45
C GLU A 44 -17.53 -17.33 25.71
N GLU A 45 -18.66 -18.02 25.85
CA GLU A 45 -18.93 -19.27 25.11
C GLU A 45 -18.96 -19.02 23.61
N TYR A 46 -19.57 -17.90 23.15
CA TYR A 46 -19.62 -17.48 21.75
C TYR A 46 -18.22 -17.25 21.20
N GLU A 47 -17.38 -16.50 21.91
CA GLU A 47 -16.00 -16.25 21.50
C GLU A 47 -15.17 -17.54 21.43
N ASN A 48 -15.31 -18.42 22.40
CA ASN A 48 -14.62 -19.73 22.40
C ASN A 48 -15.13 -20.63 21.28
N LEU A 49 -16.44 -20.63 21.01
CA LEU A 49 -17.02 -21.36 19.90
C LEU A 49 -16.49 -20.88 18.54
N ASN A 50 -16.40 -19.56 18.34
CA ASN A 50 -15.83 -18.98 17.12
C ASN A 50 -14.35 -19.39 16.93
N ARG A 51 -13.54 -19.37 18.00
CA ARG A 51 -12.15 -19.84 17.96
C ARG A 51 -12.06 -21.32 17.57
N ALA A 52 -12.89 -22.16 18.19
CA ALA A 52 -12.93 -23.59 17.92
C ALA A 52 -13.40 -23.90 16.49
N ILE A 53 -14.46 -23.24 16.02
CA ILE A 53 -14.97 -23.39 14.65
C ILE A 53 -13.89 -22.97 13.63
N LEU A 54 -13.23 -21.84 13.85
CA LEU A 54 -12.19 -21.36 12.96
C LEU A 54 -11.02 -22.35 12.87
N TYR A 55 -10.56 -22.89 14.01
CA TYR A 55 -9.51 -23.89 13.98
C TYR A 55 -9.96 -25.15 13.23
N GLY A 56 -11.20 -25.60 13.45
CA GLY A 56 -11.78 -26.73 12.72
C GLY A 56 -11.83 -26.51 11.21
N ILE A 57 -12.29 -25.34 10.75
CA ILE A 57 -12.31 -24.98 9.32
C ILE A 57 -10.90 -25.05 8.72
N LEU A 58 -9.90 -24.52 9.43
CA LEU A 58 -8.52 -24.44 8.93
C LEU A 58 -7.79 -25.79 8.94
N CYS A 59 -8.08 -26.67 9.91
CA CYS A 59 -7.36 -27.92 10.12
C CYS A 59 -8.09 -29.17 9.63
N GLU A 60 -9.40 -29.10 9.41
CA GLU A 60 -10.25 -30.22 8.99
C GLU A 60 -11.01 -29.87 7.69
N PRO A 61 -10.33 -29.77 6.52
CA PRO A 61 -10.96 -29.36 5.26
C PRO A 61 -12.21 -30.18 4.89
N HIS A 62 -12.21 -31.46 5.21
CA HIS A 62 -13.34 -32.38 4.94
C HIS A 62 -14.58 -32.09 5.81
N LEU A 63 -14.43 -31.37 6.92
CA LEU A 63 -15.51 -30.94 7.81
C LEU A 63 -15.78 -29.43 7.77
N ALA A 64 -15.06 -28.68 6.96
CA ALA A 64 -15.19 -27.23 6.87
C ALA A 64 -16.65 -26.78 6.65
N GLN A 65 -17.39 -27.49 5.78
CA GLN A 65 -18.81 -27.25 5.54
C GLN A 65 -19.71 -27.51 6.79
N VAL A 66 -19.31 -28.42 7.66
CA VAL A 66 -20.03 -28.70 8.92
C VAL A 66 -19.77 -27.56 9.90
N HIS A 67 -18.51 -27.15 10.01
CA HIS A 67 -18.10 -26.08 10.90
C HIS A 67 -18.72 -24.72 10.49
N ILE A 68 -18.77 -24.40 9.19
CA ILE A 68 -19.39 -23.15 8.73
C ILE A 68 -20.91 -23.11 8.95
N LYS A 69 -21.61 -24.26 8.79
CA LYS A 69 -23.04 -24.36 9.12
C LYS A 69 -23.28 -24.15 10.61
N HIS A 70 -22.40 -24.65 11.47
CA HIS A 70 -22.48 -24.38 12.91
C HIS A 70 -22.32 -22.89 13.21
N LEU A 71 -21.35 -22.23 12.58
CA LEU A 71 -21.15 -20.79 12.70
C LEU A 71 -22.40 -20.01 12.28
N HIS A 72 -22.99 -20.31 11.11
CA HIS A 72 -24.22 -19.66 10.63
C HIS A 72 -25.40 -19.82 11.60
N GLY A 73 -25.52 -20.99 12.22
CA GLY A 73 -26.58 -21.26 13.20
C GLY A 73 -26.40 -20.55 14.56
N LYS A 74 -25.23 -19.99 14.82
CA LYS A 74 -24.87 -19.38 16.12
C LYS A 74 -24.45 -17.91 16.03
N SER A 75 -24.19 -17.38 14.83
CA SER A 75 -23.76 -15.98 14.67
C SER A 75 -24.88 -15.01 15.10
N THR A 76 -24.53 -14.09 16.01
CA THR A 76 -25.43 -13.05 16.55
C THR A 76 -24.92 -11.64 16.32
N ASP A 77 -23.70 -11.49 15.84
CA ASP A 77 -22.98 -10.22 15.63
C ASP A 77 -22.70 -9.92 14.15
N GLY A 78 -23.38 -10.61 13.23
CA GLY A 78 -23.08 -10.49 11.80
C GLY A 78 -21.68 -10.96 11.43
N TYR A 79 -21.12 -11.92 12.19
CA TYR A 79 -19.78 -12.51 12.02
C TYR A 79 -18.61 -11.58 12.39
N GLU A 80 -18.84 -10.44 13.05
CA GLU A 80 -17.79 -9.45 13.36
C GLU A 80 -16.63 -10.07 14.15
N TYR A 81 -16.92 -10.85 15.20
CA TYR A 81 -15.88 -11.50 15.98
C TYR A 81 -15.08 -12.51 15.15
N PHE A 82 -15.76 -13.29 14.32
CA PHE A 82 -15.13 -14.31 13.46
C PHE A 82 -14.23 -13.69 12.40
N THR A 83 -14.69 -12.66 11.69
CA THR A 83 -13.86 -11.92 10.73
C THR A 83 -12.68 -11.24 11.42
N GLY A 84 -12.87 -10.72 12.63
CA GLY A 84 -11.79 -10.19 13.47
C GLY A 84 -10.70 -11.21 13.78
N LEU A 85 -11.06 -12.49 14.03
CA LEU A 85 -10.08 -13.56 14.20
C LEU A 85 -9.33 -13.86 12.90
N LEU A 86 -10.02 -13.92 11.76
CA LEU A 86 -9.38 -14.10 10.44
C LEU A 86 -8.38 -12.98 10.15
N ILE A 87 -8.74 -11.72 10.39
CA ILE A 87 -7.84 -10.56 10.22
C ILE A 87 -6.58 -10.71 11.10
N LYS A 88 -6.74 -11.14 12.36
CA LYS A 88 -5.60 -11.37 13.27
C LYS A 88 -4.66 -12.47 12.74
N ILE A 89 -5.21 -13.58 12.23
CA ILE A 89 -4.43 -14.67 11.62
C ILE A 89 -3.66 -14.15 10.40
N VAL A 90 -4.34 -13.47 9.48
CA VAL A 90 -3.73 -12.94 8.25
C VAL A 90 -2.59 -11.98 8.59
N ASN A 91 -2.82 -11.02 9.48
CA ASN A 91 -1.82 -10.01 9.79
C ASN A 91 -0.62 -10.56 10.59
N ALA A 92 -0.85 -11.54 11.46
CA ALA A 92 0.19 -12.04 12.37
C ALA A 92 1.01 -13.21 11.80
N MET A 93 0.42 -14.06 10.95
CA MET A 93 1.08 -15.33 10.61
C MET A 93 0.88 -15.84 9.17
N PHE A 94 0.22 -15.09 8.28
CA PHE A 94 -0.04 -15.56 6.91
C PHE A 94 1.20 -16.14 6.19
N PRO A 95 2.39 -15.49 6.22
CA PRO A 95 3.57 -16.03 5.55
C PRO A 95 4.09 -17.36 6.13
N LYS A 96 3.65 -17.73 7.33
CA LYS A 96 4.06 -18.96 8.03
C LYS A 96 3.02 -20.06 7.96
N LEU A 97 1.81 -19.77 7.46
CA LEU A 97 0.75 -20.76 7.32
C LEU A 97 1.16 -21.85 6.33
N VAL A 98 0.82 -23.10 6.63
CA VAL A 98 0.98 -24.19 5.67
C VAL A 98 -0.04 -24.07 4.55
N ASP A 99 0.29 -24.57 3.34
CA ASP A 99 -0.55 -24.40 2.15
C ASP A 99 -2.01 -24.87 2.32
N PRO A 100 -2.31 -26.02 2.93
CA PRO A 100 -3.70 -26.42 3.14
C PRO A 100 -4.49 -25.40 3.97
N VAL A 101 -3.85 -24.78 4.95
CA VAL A 101 -4.46 -23.74 5.81
C VAL A 101 -4.68 -22.45 5.02
N ARG A 102 -3.74 -22.03 4.16
CA ARG A 102 -3.92 -20.88 3.28
C ARG A 102 -5.12 -21.07 2.35
N ILE A 103 -5.27 -22.26 1.76
CA ILE A 103 -6.40 -22.61 0.90
C ILE A 103 -7.71 -22.52 1.69
N GLN A 104 -7.77 -23.10 2.90
CA GLN A 104 -8.97 -23.04 3.73
C GLN A 104 -9.29 -21.62 4.20
N LEU A 105 -8.28 -20.81 4.48
CA LEU A 105 -8.44 -19.39 4.83
C LEU A 105 -9.07 -18.61 3.68
N LEU A 106 -8.66 -18.82 2.44
CA LEU A 106 -9.28 -18.16 1.29
C LEU A 106 -10.69 -18.68 1.04
N TRP A 107 -10.92 -19.99 1.19
CA TRP A 107 -12.26 -20.55 1.09
C TRP A 107 -13.21 -19.92 2.11
N VAL A 108 -12.85 -19.87 3.38
CA VAL A 108 -13.71 -19.25 4.40
C VAL A 108 -13.88 -17.74 4.19
N THR A 109 -12.88 -17.06 3.62
CA THR A 109 -13.02 -15.65 3.21
C THR A 109 -14.11 -15.48 2.15
N GLN A 110 -14.17 -16.39 1.16
CA GLN A 110 -15.22 -16.37 0.13
C GLN A 110 -16.62 -16.60 0.74
N GLU A 111 -16.72 -17.44 1.78
CA GLU A 111 -17.98 -17.65 2.53
C GLU A 111 -18.36 -16.38 3.30
N MET A 112 -17.42 -15.69 3.92
CA MET A 112 -17.67 -14.41 4.61
C MET A 112 -18.13 -13.30 3.66
N VAL A 113 -17.57 -13.23 2.45
CA VAL A 113 -18.04 -12.33 1.39
C VAL A 113 -19.47 -12.69 0.98
N HIS A 114 -19.78 -13.99 0.86
CA HIS A 114 -21.11 -14.44 0.43
C HIS A 114 -22.22 -14.05 1.41
N VAL A 115 -21.93 -14.05 2.71
CA VAL A 115 -22.89 -13.69 3.76
C VAL A 115 -22.83 -12.21 4.16
N ALA A 116 -22.10 -11.37 3.42
CA ALA A 116 -21.88 -9.96 3.72
C ALA A 116 -21.45 -9.73 5.19
N ALA A 117 -20.48 -10.52 5.65
CA ALA A 117 -20.02 -10.51 7.05
C ALA A 117 -19.43 -9.14 7.43
N VAL A 118 -19.76 -8.66 8.62
CA VAL A 118 -19.20 -7.40 9.17
C VAL A 118 -17.68 -7.49 9.24
N GLY A 119 -16.97 -6.48 8.69
CA GLY A 119 -15.51 -6.42 8.67
C GLY A 119 -14.84 -7.22 7.54
N VAL A 120 -15.60 -7.74 6.58
CA VAL A 120 -15.05 -8.48 5.43
C VAL A 120 -14.15 -7.61 4.56
N ASP A 121 -14.41 -6.31 4.45
CA ASP A 121 -13.54 -5.33 3.80
C ASP A 121 -12.14 -5.28 4.43
N GLY A 122 -12.09 -5.25 5.76
CA GLY A 122 -10.85 -5.33 6.54
C GLY A 122 -10.08 -6.64 6.33
N LEU A 123 -10.81 -7.76 6.21
CA LEU A 123 -10.21 -9.07 5.91
C LEU A 123 -9.60 -9.09 4.50
N LEU A 124 -10.35 -8.64 3.50
CA LEU A 124 -9.86 -8.56 2.12
C LEU A 124 -8.68 -7.60 1.98
N ALA A 125 -8.72 -6.44 2.65
CA ALA A 125 -7.60 -5.51 2.70
C ALA A 125 -6.35 -6.14 3.36
N SER A 126 -6.54 -6.92 4.43
CA SER A 126 -5.44 -7.64 5.09
C SER A 126 -4.80 -8.70 4.19
N LEU A 127 -5.60 -9.41 3.38
CA LEU A 127 -5.10 -10.36 2.38
C LEU A 127 -4.37 -9.66 1.23
N LEU A 128 -4.92 -8.56 0.69
CA LEU A 128 -4.24 -7.75 -0.33
C LEU A 128 -2.86 -7.28 0.13
N ARG A 129 -2.71 -6.96 1.41
CA ARG A 129 -1.43 -6.54 2.01
C ARG A 129 -0.39 -7.65 2.12
N GLN A 130 -0.77 -8.92 1.97
CA GLN A 130 0.20 -10.03 1.94
C GLN A 130 0.90 -10.14 0.59
N ILE A 131 0.36 -9.51 -0.46
CA ILE A 131 0.95 -9.53 -1.80
C ILE A 131 2.16 -8.58 -1.85
N VAL A 132 3.33 -9.12 -2.21
CA VAL A 132 4.58 -8.38 -2.30
C VAL A 132 4.84 -7.95 -3.75
N GLY A 133 4.99 -6.64 -3.98
CA GLY A 133 5.37 -6.11 -5.29
C GLY A 133 6.76 -6.58 -5.72
N GLY A 134 6.92 -6.91 -7.03
CA GLY A 134 8.18 -7.39 -7.59
C GLY A 134 8.60 -8.79 -7.11
N ASP A 135 7.74 -9.50 -6.39
CA ASP A 135 7.95 -10.89 -6.02
C ASP A 135 7.24 -11.84 -6.97
N PHE A 136 8.01 -12.58 -7.75
CA PHE A 136 7.52 -13.55 -8.73
C PHE A 136 7.61 -15.00 -8.22
N GLY A 137 7.78 -15.19 -6.92
CA GLY A 137 7.74 -16.50 -6.28
C GLY A 137 6.34 -17.15 -6.37
N GLU A 138 6.30 -18.50 -6.43
CA GLU A 138 5.05 -19.25 -6.66
C GLU A 138 3.95 -18.92 -5.63
N GLU A 139 4.30 -18.78 -4.35
CA GLU A 139 3.36 -18.45 -3.30
C GLU A 139 2.72 -17.07 -3.48
N ASN A 140 3.52 -16.07 -3.88
CA ASN A 140 3.03 -14.72 -4.10
C ASN A 140 2.15 -14.64 -5.35
N LEU A 141 2.57 -15.28 -6.45
CA LEU A 141 1.77 -15.35 -7.68
C LEU A 141 0.46 -16.11 -7.47
N TRP A 142 0.49 -17.20 -6.68
CA TRP A 142 -0.72 -17.91 -6.29
C TRP A 142 -1.69 -17.00 -5.54
N LEU A 143 -1.21 -16.25 -4.54
CA LEU A 143 -2.07 -15.33 -3.81
C LEU A 143 -2.64 -14.23 -4.70
N CYS A 144 -1.83 -13.66 -5.62
CA CYS A 144 -2.32 -12.69 -6.61
C CYS A 144 -3.47 -13.27 -7.44
N PHE A 145 -3.30 -14.51 -7.94
CA PHE A 145 -4.28 -15.21 -8.74
C PHE A 145 -5.58 -15.45 -7.96
N GLU A 146 -5.49 -16.00 -6.75
CA GLU A 146 -6.66 -16.26 -5.90
C GLU A 146 -7.41 -14.96 -5.56
N MET A 147 -6.70 -13.89 -5.27
CA MET A 147 -7.33 -12.61 -4.95
C MET A 147 -8.03 -12.01 -6.17
N VAL A 148 -7.42 -11.99 -7.36
CA VAL A 148 -8.09 -11.47 -8.56
C VAL A 148 -9.30 -12.32 -8.95
N CYS A 149 -9.23 -13.65 -8.77
CA CYS A 149 -10.36 -14.56 -8.95
C CYS A 149 -11.50 -14.24 -7.97
N LEU A 150 -11.18 -14.05 -6.69
CA LEU A 150 -12.16 -13.72 -5.66
C LEU A 150 -12.88 -12.39 -6.00
N PHE A 151 -12.13 -11.33 -6.26
CA PHE A 151 -12.71 -10.03 -6.62
C PHE A 151 -13.53 -10.06 -7.90
N SER A 152 -13.12 -10.85 -8.88
CA SER A 152 -13.85 -11.01 -10.14
C SER A 152 -15.12 -11.83 -9.98
N SER A 153 -15.07 -12.95 -9.25
CA SER A 153 -16.20 -13.85 -9.05
C SER A 153 -17.27 -13.29 -8.08
N LYS A 154 -16.83 -12.53 -7.08
CA LYS A 154 -17.71 -11.89 -6.09
C LYS A 154 -18.02 -10.42 -6.39
N TRP A 155 -17.78 -9.98 -7.63
CA TRP A 155 -17.94 -8.59 -8.06
C TRP A 155 -19.27 -7.97 -7.64
N VAL A 156 -20.41 -8.65 -7.90
CA VAL A 156 -21.74 -8.10 -7.63
C VAL A 156 -21.94 -7.89 -6.13
N CYS A 157 -21.66 -8.92 -5.32
CA CYS A 157 -21.79 -8.81 -3.85
C CYS A 157 -20.90 -7.68 -3.30
N LEU A 158 -19.63 -7.60 -3.74
CA LEU A 158 -18.71 -6.57 -3.26
C LEU A 158 -19.11 -5.16 -3.72
N LEU A 159 -19.71 -5.03 -4.91
CA LEU A 159 -20.19 -3.74 -5.40
C LEU A 159 -21.42 -3.25 -4.61
N GLU A 160 -22.30 -4.16 -4.20
CA GLU A 160 -23.49 -3.85 -3.42
C GLU A 160 -23.17 -3.57 -1.94
N ASP A 161 -22.37 -4.42 -1.31
CA ASP A 161 -22.16 -4.39 0.13
C ASP A 161 -20.93 -3.55 0.54
N GLU A 162 -19.80 -3.67 -0.20
CA GLU A 162 -18.51 -3.07 0.16
C GLU A 162 -17.78 -2.44 -1.06
N PRO A 163 -18.40 -1.47 -1.76
CA PRO A 163 -17.85 -0.95 -3.02
C PRO A 163 -16.45 -0.36 -2.91
N PHE A 164 -16.06 0.14 -1.74
CA PHE A 164 -14.73 0.74 -1.55
C PHE A 164 -13.59 -0.28 -1.50
N ILE A 165 -13.86 -1.56 -1.21
CA ILE A 165 -12.82 -2.59 -1.27
C ILE A 165 -12.38 -2.87 -2.71
N LEU A 166 -13.28 -2.67 -3.68
CA LEU A 166 -12.94 -2.77 -5.10
C LEU A 166 -11.90 -1.73 -5.51
N THR A 167 -11.97 -0.51 -4.95
CA THR A 167 -10.95 0.52 -5.19
C THR A 167 -9.61 0.19 -4.54
N SER A 168 -9.64 -0.51 -3.41
CA SER A 168 -8.43 -1.03 -2.76
C SER A 168 -7.77 -2.10 -3.60
N ALA A 169 -8.55 -3.03 -4.16
CA ALA A 169 -8.08 -4.05 -5.10
C ALA A 169 -7.52 -3.41 -6.38
N LEU A 170 -8.23 -2.42 -6.97
CA LEU A 170 -7.75 -1.66 -8.11
C LEU A 170 -6.37 -1.04 -7.85
N TYR A 171 -6.21 -0.36 -6.70
CA TYR A 171 -4.95 0.28 -6.34
C TYR A 171 -3.79 -0.72 -6.25
N VAL A 172 -4.05 -1.92 -5.70
CA VAL A 172 -3.07 -2.99 -5.60
C VAL A 172 -2.75 -3.57 -6.98
N PHE A 173 -3.76 -3.94 -7.78
CA PHE A 173 -3.55 -4.59 -9.07
C PHE A 173 -2.94 -3.67 -10.12
N LEU A 174 -3.28 -2.38 -10.18
CA LEU A 174 -2.61 -1.43 -11.07
C LEU A 174 -1.09 -1.37 -10.78
N ARG A 175 -0.72 -1.42 -9.51
CA ARG A 175 0.69 -1.41 -9.13
C ARG A 175 1.39 -2.74 -9.46
N LEU A 176 0.71 -3.88 -9.28
CA LEU A 176 1.26 -5.21 -9.61
C LEU A 176 1.41 -5.37 -11.13
N LEU A 177 0.44 -4.93 -11.91
CA LEU A 177 0.50 -4.94 -13.37
C LEU A 177 1.76 -4.26 -13.90
N ALA A 178 2.17 -3.12 -13.32
CA ALA A 178 3.40 -2.45 -13.72
C ALA A 178 4.64 -3.33 -13.52
N ASP A 179 4.66 -4.22 -12.53
CA ASP A 179 5.73 -5.20 -12.33
C ASP A 179 5.56 -6.42 -13.24
N HIS A 180 4.33 -6.96 -13.37
CA HIS A 180 4.04 -8.15 -14.16
C HIS A 180 4.27 -7.93 -15.66
N TYR A 181 3.99 -6.74 -16.19
CA TYR A 181 4.28 -6.41 -17.60
C TYR A 181 5.76 -6.29 -17.92
N ARG A 182 6.63 -6.15 -16.92
CA ARG A 182 8.10 -6.16 -17.11
C ARG A 182 8.70 -7.56 -17.23
N VAL A 183 7.92 -8.60 -16.87
CA VAL A 183 8.33 -9.99 -17.00
C VAL A 183 7.75 -10.56 -18.29
N LEU A 184 8.62 -11.00 -19.19
CA LEU A 184 8.24 -11.53 -20.49
C LEU A 184 8.38 -13.05 -20.51
N ASN A 185 7.57 -13.71 -21.33
CA ASN A 185 7.68 -15.14 -21.67
C ASN A 185 7.50 -16.11 -20.47
N VAL A 186 6.66 -15.75 -19.49
CA VAL A 186 6.27 -16.63 -18.39
C VAL A 186 4.74 -16.86 -18.46
N PRO A 187 4.27 -18.03 -18.95
CA PRO A 187 2.84 -18.27 -19.20
C PRO A 187 1.92 -18.04 -17.99
N LYS A 188 2.37 -18.42 -16.79
CA LYS A 188 1.60 -18.18 -15.55
C LYS A 188 1.38 -16.68 -15.30
N ILE A 189 2.39 -15.85 -15.56
CA ILE A 189 2.30 -14.39 -15.40
C ILE A 189 1.45 -13.77 -16.50
N GLU A 190 1.48 -14.32 -17.72
CA GLU A 190 0.64 -13.85 -18.83
C GLU A 190 -0.85 -14.02 -18.52
N ALA A 191 -1.26 -15.20 -18.03
CA ALA A 191 -2.64 -15.44 -17.62
C ALA A 191 -3.07 -14.51 -16.46
N LEU A 192 -2.19 -14.34 -15.47
CA LEU A 192 -2.45 -13.44 -14.34
C LEU A 192 -2.59 -11.98 -14.79
N ARG A 193 -1.68 -11.49 -15.67
CA ARG A 193 -1.77 -10.15 -16.25
C ARG A 193 -3.11 -9.90 -16.95
N GLN A 194 -3.58 -10.88 -17.72
CA GLN A 194 -4.87 -10.74 -18.41
C GLN A 194 -6.01 -10.56 -17.39
N MET A 195 -6.06 -11.39 -16.36
CA MET A 195 -7.10 -11.31 -15.34
C MET A 195 -7.06 -10.00 -14.54
N GLU A 196 -5.86 -9.57 -14.16
CA GLU A 196 -5.67 -8.29 -13.45
C GLU A 196 -6.05 -7.11 -14.36
N THR A 197 -5.70 -7.15 -15.65
CA THR A 197 -6.07 -6.15 -16.65
C THR A 197 -7.59 -6.08 -16.81
N ASP A 198 -8.25 -7.21 -17.00
CA ASP A 198 -9.71 -7.27 -17.17
C ASP A 198 -10.44 -6.72 -15.94
N PHE A 199 -9.97 -7.07 -14.73
CA PHE A 199 -10.51 -6.52 -13.50
C PHE A 199 -10.33 -5.00 -13.40
N CYS A 200 -9.11 -4.51 -13.64
CA CYS A 200 -8.81 -3.07 -13.58
C CYS A 200 -9.61 -2.27 -14.61
N LEU A 201 -9.70 -2.76 -15.85
CA LEU A 201 -10.49 -2.11 -16.90
C LEU A 201 -11.98 -2.11 -16.57
N LYS A 202 -12.49 -3.20 -16.01
CA LYS A 202 -13.90 -3.29 -15.61
C LYS A 202 -14.26 -2.18 -14.62
N ILE A 203 -13.50 -2.02 -13.53
CA ILE A 203 -13.79 -0.99 -12.53
C ILE A 203 -13.55 0.42 -13.09
N LEU A 204 -12.49 0.65 -13.86
CA LEU A 204 -12.20 1.94 -14.48
C LEU A 204 -13.26 2.38 -15.50
N ARG A 205 -13.91 1.44 -16.20
CA ARG A 205 -14.92 1.75 -17.21
C ARG A 205 -16.34 1.79 -16.65
N GLN A 206 -16.66 0.96 -15.67
CA GLN A 206 -18.02 0.83 -15.14
C GLN A 206 -18.25 1.65 -13.88
N GLU A 207 -17.22 1.77 -13.01
CA GLU A 207 -17.35 2.34 -11.67
C GLU A 207 -16.31 3.46 -11.41
N PHE A 208 -16.03 4.28 -12.43
CA PHE A 208 -15.01 5.32 -12.32
C PHE A 208 -15.26 6.31 -11.17
N HIS A 209 -16.52 6.57 -10.84
CA HIS A 209 -16.91 7.42 -9.72
C HIS A 209 -16.33 6.93 -8.37
N LEU A 210 -16.22 5.60 -8.19
CA LEU A 210 -15.54 5.01 -7.03
C LEU A 210 -14.03 5.23 -7.11
N CYS A 211 -13.45 5.14 -8.31
CA CYS A 211 -12.00 5.29 -8.52
C CYS A 211 -11.49 6.68 -8.12
N LEU A 212 -12.33 7.73 -8.24
CA LEU A 212 -11.98 9.09 -7.79
C LEU A 212 -11.64 9.16 -6.30
N LYS A 213 -12.14 8.21 -5.47
CA LYS A 213 -11.81 8.12 -4.04
C LYS A 213 -10.35 7.74 -3.75
N ILE A 214 -9.64 7.20 -4.73
CA ILE A 214 -8.19 6.96 -4.63
C ILE A 214 -7.44 8.29 -4.64
N GLY A 215 -7.93 9.28 -5.40
CA GLY A 215 -7.27 10.57 -5.56
C GLY A 215 -6.06 10.52 -6.49
N ARG A 216 -5.16 11.49 -6.36
CA ARG A 216 -4.06 11.75 -7.32
C ARG A 216 -3.15 10.54 -7.58
N ASP A 217 -2.97 9.63 -6.63
CA ASP A 217 -2.13 8.45 -6.83
C ASP A 217 -2.71 7.48 -7.88
N LEU A 218 -4.03 7.52 -8.17
CA LEU A 218 -4.62 6.79 -9.29
C LEU A 218 -3.95 7.17 -10.61
N VAL A 219 -3.76 8.48 -10.83
CA VAL A 219 -3.12 8.99 -12.06
C VAL A 219 -1.67 8.51 -12.16
N ARG A 220 -0.92 8.56 -11.06
CA ARG A 220 0.46 8.06 -10.99
C ARG A 220 0.55 6.57 -11.35
N LEU A 221 -0.38 5.75 -10.87
CA LEU A 221 -0.42 4.31 -11.18
C LEU A 221 -0.79 4.05 -12.65
N LEU A 222 -1.76 4.78 -13.19
CA LEU A 222 -2.14 4.67 -14.60
C LEU A 222 -1.00 5.11 -15.53
N GLN A 223 -0.23 6.12 -15.15
CA GLN A 223 0.93 6.58 -15.90
C GLN A 223 1.99 5.48 -16.06
N ASP A 224 2.19 4.66 -15.03
CA ASP A 224 3.12 3.52 -15.07
C ASP A 224 2.68 2.43 -16.08
N LEU A 225 1.44 2.46 -16.56
CA LEU A 225 0.83 1.48 -17.47
C LEU A 225 0.53 2.04 -18.87
N VAL A 226 0.88 3.30 -19.16
CA VAL A 226 0.53 3.96 -20.43
C VAL A 226 1.09 3.28 -21.68
N TYR A 227 2.14 2.45 -21.54
CA TYR A 227 2.70 1.66 -22.63
C TYR A 227 1.85 0.41 -22.97
N VAL A 228 0.92 0.01 -22.08
CA VAL A 228 -0.04 -1.06 -22.32
C VAL A 228 -1.22 -0.51 -23.12
N PRO A 229 -1.61 -1.09 -24.26
CA PRO A 229 -2.61 -0.51 -25.18
C PRO A 229 -3.93 -0.17 -24.50
N GLU A 230 -4.47 -1.08 -23.68
CA GLU A 230 -5.75 -0.93 -23.00
C GLU A 230 -5.74 0.25 -21.98
N PHE A 231 -4.64 0.42 -21.26
CA PHE A 231 -4.47 1.55 -20.33
C PHE A 231 -4.12 2.85 -21.04
N ARG A 232 -3.50 2.79 -22.22
CA ARG A 232 -3.28 3.96 -23.08
C ARG A 232 -4.61 4.57 -23.52
N ASP A 233 -5.63 3.77 -23.78
CA ASP A 233 -6.96 4.27 -24.11
C ASP A 233 -7.66 4.91 -22.92
N ILE A 234 -7.51 4.34 -21.71
CA ILE A 234 -7.93 4.98 -20.46
C ILE A 234 -7.23 6.34 -20.28
N TRP A 235 -5.91 6.39 -20.51
CA TRP A 235 -5.12 7.60 -20.41
C TRP A 235 -5.55 8.69 -21.40
N LYS A 236 -5.80 8.30 -22.64
CA LYS A 236 -6.35 9.17 -23.67
C LYS A 236 -7.70 9.77 -23.25
N ASP A 237 -8.61 8.93 -22.74
CA ASP A 237 -9.93 9.41 -22.29
C ASP A 237 -9.79 10.38 -21.10
N LEU A 238 -8.89 10.10 -20.15
CA LEU A 238 -8.63 11.01 -19.03
C LEU A 238 -8.16 12.40 -19.46
N LEU A 239 -7.33 12.48 -20.51
CA LEU A 239 -6.78 13.74 -20.99
C LEU A 239 -7.69 14.47 -21.97
N CYS A 240 -8.34 13.73 -22.86
CA CYS A 240 -9.01 14.32 -24.03
C CYS A 240 -10.55 14.13 -24.03
N ASN A 241 -11.09 13.16 -23.31
CA ASN A 241 -12.50 12.79 -23.33
C ASN A 241 -13.03 12.31 -21.98
N PRO A 242 -12.98 13.13 -20.92
CA PRO A 242 -13.41 12.73 -19.57
C PRO A 242 -14.87 12.24 -19.50
N SER A 243 -15.73 12.70 -20.41
CA SER A 243 -17.14 12.29 -20.52
C SER A 243 -17.31 10.79 -20.81
N ALA A 244 -16.28 10.11 -21.37
CA ALA A 244 -16.29 8.65 -21.58
C ALA A 244 -16.46 7.85 -20.27
N PHE A 245 -16.10 8.44 -19.13
CA PHE A 245 -16.24 7.79 -17.81
C PHE A 245 -17.64 7.90 -17.22
N LYS A 246 -18.54 8.69 -17.83
CA LYS A 246 -19.95 8.84 -17.42
C LYS A 246 -20.15 9.21 -15.95
N VAL A 247 -19.27 10.05 -15.42
CA VAL A 247 -19.35 10.57 -14.05
C VAL A 247 -19.77 12.03 -14.09
N ASP A 248 -20.88 12.32 -13.44
CA ASP A 248 -21.43 13.68 -13.37
C ASP A 248 -20.43 14.64 -12.71
N GLY A 249 -20.18 15.75 -13.37
CA GLY A 249 -19.23 16.78 -12.89
C GLY A 249 -17.74 16.47 -13.09
N PHE A 250 -17.39 15.30 -13.63
CA PHE A 250 -16.00 15.00 -13.99
C PHE A 250 -15.71 15.51 -15.42
N VAL A 251 -14.96 16.58 -15.52
CA VAL A 251 -14.68 17.29 -16.79
C VAL A 251 -13.20 17.39 -17.14
N ASP A 252 -12.31 17.21 -16.15
CA ASP A 252 -10.87 17.37 -16.35
C ASP A 252 -10.05 16.57 -15.32
N ILE A 253 -8.89 16.05 -15.75
CA ILE A 253 -7.97 15.29 -14.89
C ILE A 253 -7.45 16.12 -13.70
N SER A 254 -7.42 17.46 -13.79
CA SER A 254 -7.02 18.33 -12.69
C SER A 254 -7.88 18.15 -11.44
N GLN A 255 -9.14 17.70 -11.63
CA GLN A 255 -10.01 17.37 -10.51
C GLN A 255 -9.46 16.19 -9.70
N ILE A 256 -8.82 15.19 -10.36
CA ILE A 256 -8.17 14.06 -9.66
C ILE A 256 -6.87 14.53 -8.99
N TYR A 257 -6.08 15.39 -9.65
CA TYR A 257 -4.87 15.96 -9.06
C TYR A 257 -5.14 16.72 -7.76
N SER A 258 -6.30 17.37 -7.66
CA SER A 258 -6.71 18.12 -6.48
C SER A 258 -7.21 17.22 -5.33
N ILE A 259 -7.43 15.92 -5.56
CA ILE A 259 -7.87 15.00 -4.52
C ILE A 259 -6.66 14.32 -3.88
N ARG A 260 -6.42 14.59 -2.60
CA ARG A 260 -5.37 13.92 -1.83
C ARG A 260 -5.69 12.42 -1.68
N THR A 261 -4.70 11.57 -1.93
CA THR A 261 -4.84 10.12 -1.70
C THR A 261 -4.89 9.80 -0.20
N PRO A 262 -5.93 9.12 0.29
CA PRO A 262 -6.02 8.68 1.68
C PRO A 262 -4.88 7.72 2.06
N SER A 263 -4.36 7.84 3.28
CA SER A 263 -3.21 7.06 3.78
C SER A 263 -3.44 5.54 3.77
N LYS A 264 -4.70 5.10 3.84
CA LYS A 264 -5.07 3.67 3.78
C LYS A 264 -4.56 2.98 2.51
N TYR A 265 -4.52 3.69 1.36
CA TYR A 265 -4.04 3.11 0.10
C TYR A 265 -2.53 2.83 0.14
N PHE A 266 -1.74 3.69 0.78
CA PHE A 266 -0.30 3.46 0.92
C PHE A 266 0.01 2.26 1.83
N LEU A 267 -0.84 1.99 2.82
CA LEU A 267 -0.73 0.80 3.68
C LEU A 267 -1.00 -0.49 2.91
N LEU A 268 -1.88 -0.49 1.91
CA LEU A 268 -2.19 -1.67 1.10
C LEU A 268 -0.97 -2.21 0.33
N ARG A 269 0.04 -1.38 0.09
CA ARG A 269 1.24 -1.75 -0.68
C ARG A 269 2.41 -2.21 0.17
N ILE A 270 2.22 -2.24 1.48
CA ILE A 270 3.24 -2.64 2.46
C ILE A 270 2.71 -3.80 3.29
N THR A 271 3.45 -4.91 3.31
CA THR A 271 3.06 -6.05 4.14
C THR A 271 3.04 -5.66 5.63
N PRO A 272 2.21 -6.30 6.46
CA PRO A 272 2.17 -6.02 7.89
C PRO A 272 3.54 -6.16 8.57
N GLU A 273 4.34 -7.14 8.16
CA GLU A 273 5.70 -7.31 8.68
C GLU A 273 6.62 -6.15 8.28
N MET A 274 6.57 -5.74 7.02
CA MET A 274 7.37 -4.61 6.51
C MET A 274 6.97 -3.30 7.23
N GLU A 275 5.67 -3.06 7.40
CA GLU A 275 5.16 -1.91 8.16
C GLU A 275 5.68 -1.90 9.59
N SER A 276 5.58 -3.02 10.30
CA SER A 276 6.07 -3.16 11.68
C SER A 276 7.55 -2.81 11.80
N GLN A 277 8.37 -3.30 10.86
CA GLN A 277 9.82 -3.03 10.85
C GLN A 277 10.15 -1.56 10.50
N LEU A 278 9.43 -0.96 9.55
CA LEU A 278 9.60 0.45 9.21
C LEU A 278 9.17 1.36 10.36
N ARG A 279 8.03 1.07 11.00
CA ARG A 279 7.59 1.81 12.19
C ARG A 279 8.60 1.67 13.33
N PHE A 280 9.08 0.45 13.62
CA PHE A 280 10.12 0.26 14.63
C PHE A 280 11.39 1.08 14.33
N LEU A 281 11.85 1.07 13.06
CA LEU A 281 13.01 1.85 12.64
C LEU A 281 12.80 3.36 12.89
N LEU A 282 11.63 3.87 12.53
CA LEU A 282 11.29 5.30 12.55
C LEU A 282 10.82 5.81 13.94
N THR A 283 10.65 4.92 14.92
CA THR A 283 10.21 5.30 16.28
C THR A 283 11.17 4.91 17.40
N ASN A 284 12.05 3.93 17.18
CA ASN A 284 12.88 3.36 18.24
C ASN A 284 14.38 3.36 17.94
N VAL A 285 14.78 3.51 16.68
CA VAL A 285 16.19 3.37 16.31
C VAL A 285 16.87 4.73 16.19
N LYS A 286 17.97 4.91 16.93
CA LYS A 286 18.74 6.17 16.93
C LYS A 286 19.52 6.39 15.63
N LEU A 287 19.64 7.65 15.23
CA LEU A 287 20.53 8.04 14.13
C LEU A 287 21.97 7.67 14.46
N GLY A 288 22.64 6.93 13.56
CA GLY A 288 23.97 6.35 13.81
C GLY A 288 23.94 4.85 14.16
N GLY A 289 22.92 4.37 14.90
CA GLY A 289 22.72 2.95 15.21
C GLY A 289 21.98 2.12 14.16
N HIS A 290 21.46 2.76 13.13
CA HIS A 290 20.54 2.19 12.16
C HIS A 290 21.16 1.23 11.13
N LYS A 291 22.47 1.23 10.91
CA LYS A 291 23.14 0.43 9.86
C LYS A 291 22.81 -1.06 9.92
N ARG A 292 22.78 -1.62 11.13
CA ARG A 292 22.47 -3.05 11.33
C ARG A 292 21.03 -3.39 10.89
N HIS A 293 20.08 -2.52 11.23
CA HIS A 293 18.67 -2.67 10.84
C HIS A 293 18.50 -2.50 9.33
N GLN A 294 19.19 -1.54 8.71
CA GLN A 294 19.18 -1.35 7.27
C GLN A 294 19.69 -2.58 6.51
N ILE A 295 20.83 -3.14 6.92
CA ILE A 295 21.40 -4.34 6.30
C ILE A 295 20.42 -5.51 6.41
N TRP A 296 19.83 -5.70 7.59
CA TRP A 296 18.84 -6.75 7.81
C TRP A 296 17.60 -6.55 6.93
N PHE A 297 17.06 -5.32 6.88
CA PHE A 297 15.88 -4.97 6.08
C PHE A 297 16.12 -5.22 4.59
N VAL A 298 17.27 -4.77 4.06
CA VAL A 298 17.65 -5.04 2.65
C VAL A 298 17.72 -6.54 2.39
N LYS A 299 18.43 -7.27 3.26
CA LYS A 299 18.59 -8.73 3.10
C LYS A 299 17.24 -9.45 3.11
N LYS A 300 16.29 -8.98 3.89
CA LYS A 300 14.98 -9.63 4.03
C LYS A 300 14.02 -9.25 2.91
N PHE A 301 13.89 -7.98 2.59
CA PHE A 301 12.82 -7.47 1.71
C PHE A 301 13.30 -7.03 0.32
N LEU A 302 14.57 -6.64 0.17
CA LEU A 302 15.10 -6.03 -1.05
C LEU A 302 16.27 -6.82 -1.66
N ALA A 303 16.49 -8.06 -1.25
CA ALA A 303 17.62 -8.88 -1.71
C ALA A 303 17.54 -9.19 -3.21
N VAL A 304 16.35 -9.41 -3.73
CA VAL A 304 16.09 -9.69 -5.14
C VAL A 304 15.92 -8.37 -5.89
N PRO A 305 16.62 -8.16 -7.03
CA PRO A 305 16.54 -6.90 -7.79
C PRO A 305 15.12 -6.49 -8.18
N GLU A 306 14.27 -7.44 -8.51
CA GLU A 306 12.87 -7.22 -8.91
C GLU A 306 12.03 -6.70 -7.73
N ARG A 307 12.26 -7.19 -6.52
CA ARG A 307 11.60 -6.71 -5.29
C ARG A 307 11.95 -5.26 -4.93
N LYS A 308 13.02 -4.69 -5.52
CA LYS A 308 13.36 -3.27 -5.27
C LYS A 308 12.33 -2.29 -5.80
N THR A 309 11.39 -2.72 -6.65
CA THR A 309 10.25 -1.89 -7.06
C THR A 309 9.37 -1.47 -5.90
N VAL A 310 9.33 -2.26 -4.80
CA VAL A 310 8.60 -1.92 -3.57
C VAL A 310 9.15 -0.67 -2.85
N VAL A 311 10.38 -0.23 -3.17
CA VAL A 311 10.96 0.99 -2.59
C VAL A 311 10.09 2.22 -2.86
N THR A 312 9.43 2.27 -4.02
CA THR A 312 8.44 3.31 -4.35
C THR A 312 7.28 3.32 -3.34
N ASP A 313 6.75 2.14 -3.03
CA ASP A 313 5.64 1.97 -2.09
C ASP A 313 6.07 2.28 -0.64
N ILE A 314 7.27 1.85 -0.25
CA ILE A 314 7.88 2.17 1.07
C ILE A 314 8.03 3.68 1.21
N LEU A 315 8.49 4.37 0.18
CA LEU A 315 8.65 5.83 0.20
C LEU A 315 7.31 6.53 0.36
N ARG A 316 6.28 6.13 -0.39
CA ARG A 316 4.92 6.67 -0.24
C ARG A 316 4.39 6.45 1.19
N PHE A 317 4.63 5.28 1.77
CA PHE A 317 4.28 5.02 3.17
C PHE A 317 5.00 5.97 4.13
N ILE A 318 6.32 6.14 3.99
CA ILE A 318 7.12 7.01 4.87
C ILE A 318 6.66 8.47 4.76
N CYS A 319 6.39 8.97 3.55
CA CYS A 319 5.98 10.35 3.35
C CYS A 319 4.53 10.61 3.74
N CYS A 320 3.60 9.71 3.42
CA CYS A 320 2.17 10.01 3.39
C CYS A 320 1.32 9.23 4.40
N ALA A 321 1.86 8.16 5.00
CA ALA A 321 1.15 7.31 5.96
C ALA A 321 1.84 7.21 7.33
N HIS A 322 3.13 7.60 7.44
CA HIS A 322 3.84 7.63 8.71
C HIS A 322 4.27 9.07 9.04
N HIS A 323 3.48 9.74 9.88
CA HIS A 323 3.79 11.07 10.38
C HIS A 323 4.24 10.97 11.85
N PRO A 324 5.53 11.23 12.15
CA PRO A 324 6.05 11.19 13.52
C PRO A 324 5.44 12.30 14.38
N CYS A 325 5.29 12.04 15.67
CA CYS A 325 4.91 13.09 16.64
C CYS A 325 6.09 14.05 16.91
N ASN A 326 5.79 15.21 17.49
CA ASN A 326 6.79 16.24 17.78
C ASN A 326 7.93 15.73 18.66
N ASP A 327 7.65 14.84 19.61
CA ASP A 327 8.67 14.26 20.49
C ASP A 327 9.65 13.39 19.71
N THR A 328 9.17 12.61 18.76
CA THR A 328 10.01 11.82 17.85
C THR A 328 10.86 12.73 16.95
N ILE A 329 10.29 13.81 16.41
CA ILE A 329 11.02 14.76 15.54
C ILE A 329 12.17 15.44 16.28
N ARG A 330 11.99 15.74 17.58
CA ARG A 330 12.98 16.40 18.44
C ARG A 330 13.98 15.45 19.07
N SER A 331 13.79 14.15 18.92
CA SER A 331 14.65 13.10 19.50
C SER A 331 15.85 12.79 18.62
N ASP A 332 16.71 11.87 19.11
CA ASP A 332 17.84 11.29 18.38
C ASP A 332 17.45 10.10 17.48
N ILE A 333 16.16 9.84 17.30
CA ILE A 333 15.63 8.80 16.40
C ILE A 333 15.96 9.14 14.94
N ILE A 334 16.21 8.11 14.14
CA ILE A 334 16.52 8.29 12.72
C ILE A 334 15.37 9.03 12.01
N PRO A 335 15.64 10.19 11.39
CA PRO A 335 14.62 10.94 10.69
C PRO A 335 14.25 10.29 9.35
N ARG A 336 13.02 10.54 8.89
CA ARG A 336 12.47 10.00 7.64
C ARG A 336 13.36 10.25 6.44
N TRP A 337 13.92 11.45 6.30
CA TRP A 337 14.82 11.80 5.20
C TRP A 337 16.07 10.91 5.14
N ALA A 338 16.61 10.51 6.28
CA ALA A 338 17.79 9.64 6.32
C ALA A 338 17.47 8.21 5.86
N VAL A 339 16.27 7.70 6.19
CA VAL A 339 15.79 6.41 5.70
C VAL A 339 15.57 6.45 4.19
N ILE A 340 14.94 7.51 3.67
CA ILE A 340 14.74 7.71 2.22
C ILE A 340 16.08 7.82 1.49
N GLY A 341 17.02 8.60 2.02
CA GLY A 341 18.35 8.73 1.43
C GLY A 341 19.13 7.42 1.37
N TRP A 342 18.94 6.55 2.37
CA TRP A 342 19.49 5.20 2.33
C TRP A 342 18.79 4.34 1.26
N LEU A 343 17.47 4.37 1.15
CA LEU A 343 16.71 3.60 0.15
C LEU A 343 17.12 3.97 -1.28
N LEU A 344 17.33 5.25 -1.57
CA LEU A 344 17.84 5.72 -2.86
C LEU A 344 19.23 5.16 -3.21
N LYS A 345 20.05 4.82 -2.19
CA LYS A 345 21.37 4.22 -2.37
C LYS A 345 21.37 2.69 -2.43
N CYS A 346 20.21 2.03 -2.43
CA CYS A 346 20.12 0.57 -2.46
C CYS A 346 20.44 -0.06 -3.83
N GLY A 347 21.05 0.66 -4.77
CA GLY A 347 21.36 0.16 -6.11
C GLY A 347 20.10 -0.16 -6.91
N LEU A 348 19.25 0.84 -7.10
CA LEU A 348 18.02 0.74 -7.85
C LEU A 348 18.31 0.69 -9.36
N LYS A 349 17.48 -0.04 -10.12
CA LYS A 349 17.46 0.09 -11.59
C LYS A 349 16.95 1.49 -11.95
N SER A 350 17.40 2.05 -13.06
CA SER A 350 17.11 3.46 -13.45
C SER A 350 15.62 3.80 -13.49
N TYR A 351 14.77 2.88 -13.98
CA TYR A 351 13.33 3.10 -13.99
C TYR A 351 12.72 3.07 -12.58
N VAL A 352 13.25 2.24 -11.66
CA VAL A 352 12.82 2.21 -10.25
C VAL A 352 13.23 3.50 -9.56
N GLU A 353 14.45 3.98 -9.81
CA GLU A 353 14.94 5.24 -9.26
C GLU A 353 14.08 6.42 -9.73
N ALA A 354 13.71 6.47 -11.02
CA ALA A 354 12.82 7.49 -11.55
C ALA A 354 11.44 7.46 -10.85
N ASN A 355 10.85 6.27 -10.67
CA ASN A 355 9.58 6.11 -9.98
C ASN A 355 9.68 6.48 -8.48
N VAL A 356 10.81 6.19 -7.83
CA VAL A 356 11.06 6.60 -6.44
C VAL A 356 11.17 8.13 -6.33
N LYS A 357 11.88 8.79 -7.25
CA LYS A 357 11.96 10.25 -7.30
C LYS A 357 10.59 10.90 -7.61
N LEU A 358 9.83 10.33 -8.55
CA LEU A 358 8.46 10.77 -8.82
C LEU A 358 7.59 10.63 -7.56
N ALA A 359 7.63 9.49 -6.89
CA ALA A 359 6.89 9.26 -5.65
C ALA A 359 7.27 10.24 -4.53
N LEU A 360 8.53 10.67 -4.47
CA LEU A 360 9.03 11.64 -3.49
C LEU A 360 8.44 13.04 -3.70
N PHE A 361 8.35 13.47 -4.96
CA PHE A 361 7.89 14.82 -5.33
C PHE A 361 6.41 14.87 -5.73
N TYR A 362 5.71 13.75 -5.78
CA TYR A 362 4.38 13.69 -6.37
C TYR A 362 3.38 14.62 -5.68
N ASP A 363 3.38 14.69 -4.35
CA ASP A 363 2.53 15.60 -3.61
C ASP A 363 2.97 17.07 -3.72
N TRP A 364 4.20 17.35 -4.13
CA TRP A 364 4.68 18.70 -4.38
C TRP A 364 4.05 19.31 -5.64
N LEU A 365 3.84 18.48 -6.68
CA LEU A 365 3.31 18.93 -7.98
C LEU A 365 1.93 19.56 -7.87
N PHE A 366 1.15 19.10 -6.90
CA PHE A 366 -0.26 19.45 -6.73
C PHE A 366 -0.56 19.94 -5.30
N PHE A 367 0.44 20.47 -4.63
CA PHE A 367 0.31 20.86 -3.23
C PHE A 367 -0.68 22.02 -3.05
N ASP A 368 -1.65 21.80 -2.15
CA ASP A 368 -2.57 22.82 -1.66
C ASP A 368 -2.56 22.83 -0.14
N GLU A 369 -2.14 23.94 0.48
CA GLU A 369 -2.02 24.04 1.95
C GLU A 369 -3.34 23.77 2.68
N LYS A 370 -4.49 23.96 2.05
CA LYS A 370 -5.81 23.73 2.65
C LYS A 370 -6.16 22.25 2.76
N ILE A 371 -5.58 21.42 1.90
CA ILE A 371 -5.93 20.01 1.75
C ILE A 371 -4.79 19.10 2.19
N ASP A 372 -3.55 19.49 1.86
CA ASP A 372 -2.38 18.66 2.01
C ASP A 372 -1.66 18.87 3.35
N ASN A 373 -0.92 17.86 3.77
CA ASN A 373 -0.11 17.90 4.97
C ASN A 373 1.36 18.20 4.61
N ILE A 374 1.93 19.23 5.25
CA ILE A 374 3.36 19.59 5.08
C ILE A 374 4.30 18.41 5.39
N MET A 375 3.86 17.47 6.25
CA MET A 375 4.63 16.27 6.57
C MET A 375 4.86 15.37 5.36
N ASN A 376 4.08 15.52 4.27
CA ASN A 376 4.33 14.81 3.01
C ASN A 376 5.52 15.40 2.24
N LEU A 377 5.81 16.69 2.45
CA LEU A 377 6.86 17.44 1.77
C LEU A 377 8.19 17.40 2.51
N GLU A 378 8.12 17.44 3.85
CA GLU A 378 9.26 17.58 4.75
C GLU A 378 10.41 16.59 4.43
N PRO A 379 10.18 15.29 4.17
CA PRO A 379 11.29 14.37 3.95
C PRO A 379 12.14 14.71 2.72
N ALA A 380 11.55 15.22 1.66
CA ALA A 380 12.27 15.55 0.43
C ALA A 380 13.16 16.77 0.60
N ILE A 381 12.67 17.85 1.21
CA ILE A 381 13.47 19.07 1.42
C ILE A 381 14.61 18.81 2.40
N LEU A 382 14.33 18.12 3.51
CA LEU A 382 15.38 17.79 4.48
C LEU A 382 16.43 16.85 3.88
N LEU A 383 16.02 15.91 3.04
CA LEU A 383 16.97 15.06 2.31
C LEU A 383 17.91 15.90 1.45
N MET A 384 17.38 16.83 0.65
CA MET A 384 18.18 17.70 -0.20
C MET A 384 19.16 18.57 0.63
N VAL A 385 18.69 19.19 1.70
CA VAL A 385 19.51 20.05 2.56
C VAL A 385 20.59 19.27 3.30
N HIS A 386 20.25 18.15 3.92
CA HIS A 386 21.22 17.36 4.70
C HIS A 386 22.22 16.58 3.81
N PHE A 387 21.93 16.39 2.54
CA PHE A 387 22.86 15.72 1.62
C PHE A 387 23.83 16.69 0.94
N LEU A 388 23.62 18.02 1.00
CA LEU A 388 24.52 19.03 0.43
C LEU A 388 25.99 18.82 0.83
N PRO A 389 26.34 18.63 2.10
CA PRO A 389 27.75 18.56 2.49
C PRO A 389 28.46 17.30 1.98
N THR A 390 27.75 16.17 1.91
CA THR A 390 28.37 14.85 1.72
C THR A 390 28.00 14.19 0.41
N TYR A 391 26.76 14.40 -0.07
CA TYR A 391 26.18 13.70 -1.22
C TYR A 391 25.52 14.67 -2.21
N ILE A 392 26.26 15.69 -2.61
CA ILE A 392 25.79 16.77 -3.49
C ILE A 392 25.17 16.23 -4.79
N ASP A 393 25.72 15.14 -5.34
CA ASP A 393 25.21 14.53 -6.58
C ASP A 393 23.76 14.07 -6.44
N VAL A 394 23.40 13.56 -5.25
CA VAL A 394 21.99 13.17 -4.97
C VAL A 394 21.11 14.42 -4.96
N THR A 395 21.53 15.51 -4.30
CA THR A 395 20.77 16.76 -4.27
C THR A 395 20.62 17.35 -5.67
N ASN A 396 21.70 17.40 -6.47
CA ASN A 396 21.64 17.82 -7.88
C ASN A 396 20.63 16.99 -8.66
N SER A 397 20.74 15.65 -8.57
CA SER A 397 19.86 14.72 -9.27
C SER A 397 18.39 14.82 -8.84
N LEU A 398 18.11 15.14 -7.58
CA LEU A 398 16.74 15.39 -7.09
C LEU A 398 16.18 16.70 -7.63
N LEU A 399 16.95 17.78 -7.62
CA LEU A 399 16.53 19.07 -8.16
C LEU A 399 16.34 19.01 -9.69
N GLU A 400 17.26 18.38 -10.41
CA GLU A 400 17.11 18.14 -11.86
C GLU A 400 15.82 17.40 -12.16
N PHE A 401 15.51 16.36 -11.38
CA PHE A 401 14.30 15.57 -11.54
C PHE A 401 13.04 16.41 -11.24
N LEU A 402 13.04 17.21 -10.16
CA LEU A 402 11.94 18.11 -9.83
C LEU A 402 11.66 19.11 -10.95
N PHE A 403 12.71 19.71 -11.52
CA PHE A 403 12.55 20.65 -12.64
C PHE A 403 12.14 19.96 -13.93
N MET A 404 12.59 18.73 -14.16
CA MET A 404 12.11 17.92 -15.28
C MET A 404 10.61 17.62 -15.14
N LEU A 405 10.13 17.31 -13.93
CA LEU A 405 8.70 17.14 -13.67
C LEU A 405 7.92 18.44 -13.92
N LEU A 406 8.43 19.59 -13.44
CA LEU A 406 7.81 20.90 -13.68
C LEU A 406 7.63 21.19 -15.17
N ASP A 407 8.61 20.81 -16.00
CA ASP A 407 8.57 21.12 -17.42
C ASP A 407 7.75 20.12 -18.25
N ASN A 408 7.70 18.84 -17.86
CA ASN A 408 7.27 17.77 -18.75
C ASN A 408 6.19 16.85 -18.18
N TYR A 409 5.85 16.95 -16.89
CA TYR A 409 4.90 16.02 -16.28
C TYR A 409 3.48 16.14 -16.89
N ASP A 410 2.95 17.36 -16.95
CA ASP A 410 1.71 17.72 -17.64
C ASP A 410 1.87 19.13 -18.22
N VAL A 411 2.19 19.19 -19.49
CA VAL A 411 2.53 20.46 -20.17
C VAL A 411 1.31 21.39 -20.25
N GLU A 412 0.11 20.84 -20.41
CA GLU A 412 -1.12 21.64 -20.48
C GLU A 412 -1.49 22.26 -19.13
N ARG A 413 -1.09 21.61 -18.02
CA ARG A 413 -1.36 22.08 -16.65
C ARG A 413 -0.10 22.54 -15.93
N LYS A 414 0.89 22.99 -16.67
CA LYS A 414 2.19 23.45 -16.15
C LYS A 414 2.05 24.54 -15.09
N GLU A 415 1.11 25.46 -15.25
CA GLU A 415 0.86 26.53 -14.26
C GLU A 415 0.34 25.98 -12.93
N MET A 416 -0.51 24.93 -12.96
CA MET A 416 -0.97 24.24 -11.76
C MET A 416 0.21 23.59 -11.02
N ILE A 417 1.09 22.91 -11.74
CA ILE A 417 2.29 22.26 -11.20
C ILE A 417 3.26 23.30 -10.62
N LEU A 418 3.51 24.39 -11.34
CA LEU A 418 4.36 25.49 -10.86
C LEU A 418 3.81 26.08 -9.56
N ARG A 419 2.51 26.33 -9.49
CA ARG A 419 1.84 26.82 -8.28
C ARG A 419 1.99 25.83 -7.12
N GLY A 420 1.76 24.53 -7.36
CA GLY A 420 1.93 23.49 -6.34
C GLY A 420 3.33 23.48 -5.75
N ILE A 421 4.36 23.46 -6.60
CA ILE A 421 5.78 23.45 -6.18
C ILE A 421 6.15 24.75 -5.46
N SER A 422 5.75 25.92 -5.99
CA SER A 422 6.05 27.20 -5.36
C SER A 422 5.39 27.33 -3.99
N THR A 423 4.12 26.93 -3.86
CA THR A 423 3.40 26.89 -2.57
C THR A 423 4.07 25.94 -1.61
N ALA A 424 4.50 24.76 -2.07
CA ALA A 424 5.21 23.78 -1.23
C ALA A 424 6.50 24.38 -0.65
N LEU A 425 7.32 25.04 -1.48
CA LEU A 425 8.56 25.68 -1.04
C LEU A 425 8.30 26.82 -0.04
N ASP A 426 7.31 27.68 -0.31
CA ASP A 426 6.94 28.76 0.60
C ASP A 426 6.48 28.22 1.97
N VAL A 427 5.56 27.27 1.97
CA VAL A 427 5.03 26.68 3.21
C VAL A 427 6.12 25.98 4.03
N ILE A 428 7.07 25.32 3.40
CA ILE A 428 8.23 24.67 4.06
C ILE A 428 9.05 25.70 4.85
N VAL A 429 9.33 26.87 4.28
CA VAL A 429 10.06 27.95 4.98
C VAL A 429 9.17 28.60 6.03
N ARG A 430 7.98 29.00 5.69
CA ARG A 430 7.04 29.71 6.58
C ARG A 430 6.66 28.88 7.81
N LYS A 431 6.57 27.57 7.71
CA LYS A 431 6.32 26.65 8.83
C LYS A 431 7.60 26.23 9.57
N GLY A 432 8.77 26.71 9.14
CA GLY A 432 10.04 26.49 9.84
C GLY A 432 10.62 25.07 9.70
N VAL A 433 10.26 24.34 8.63
CA VAL A 433 10.90 23.04 8.33
C VAL A 433 12.38 23.24 8.01
N ILE A 434 12.68 24.31 7.25
CA ILE A 434 14.03 24.89 7.07
C ILE A 434 13.96 26.39 7.31
N GLN A 435 15.11 26.98 7.67
CA GLN A 435 15.17 28.43 7.96
C GLN A 435 15.04 29.28 6.70
N SER A 436 15.68 28.86 5.62
CA SER A 436 15.69 29.58 4.34
C SER A 436 16.10 28.61 3.22
N LEU A 437 15.65 28.88 1.99
CA LEU A 437 16.12 28.21 0.78
C LEU A 437 17.52 28.67 0.34
N ASP A 438 18.07 29.69 0.99
CA ASP A 438 19.44 30.17 0.74
C ASP A 438 20.46 29.05 0.98
N VAL A 439 20.18 28.12 1.88
CA VAL A 439 21.02 26.93 2.10
C VAL A 439 21.27 26.16 0.79
N LEU A 440 20.28 26.09 -0.10
CA LEU A 440 20.40 25.47 -1.41
C LEU A 440 21.05 26.42 -2.42
N THR A 441 20.58 27.67 -2.50
CA THR A 441 21.01 28.64 -3.54
C THR A 441 22.42 29.17 -3.32
N SER A 442 22.91 29.27 -2.08
CA SER A 442 24.28 29.73 -1.75
C SER A 442 25.36 28.63 -1.81
N CYS A 443 24.97 27.36 -1.92
CA CYS A 443 25.95 26.27 -1.96
C CYS A 443 26.75 26.29 -3.27
N ASP A 444 28.06 26.57 -3.20
CA ASP A 444 28.94 26.70 -4.40
C ASP A 444 29.04 25.39 -5.22
N ARG A 445 28.81 24.26 -4.61
CA ARG A 445 28.84 22.95 -5.26
C ARG A 445 27.57 22.60 -6.03
N LEU A 446 26.48 23.36 -5.83
CA LEU A 446 25.25 23.19 -6.61
C LEU A 446 25.43 23.82 -7.99
N SER A 447 24.94 23.16 -9.04
CA SER A 447 24.99 23.64 -10.43
C SER A 447 24.42 25.06 -10.55
N PRO A 448 25.12 26.03 -11.22
CA PRO A 448 24.61 27.38 -11.43
C PRO A 448 23.23 27.41 -12.12
N PHE A 449 23.01 26.48 -13.04
CA PHE A 449 21.70 26.31 -13.72
C PHE A 449 20.59 25.99 -12.73
N LEU A 450 20.83 25.05 -11.80
CA LEU A 450 19.83 24.67 -10.79
C LEU A 450 19.55 25.80 -9.81
N LYS A 451 20.59 26.57 -9.41
CA LYS A 451 20.42 27.78 -8.58
C LYS A 451 19.53 28.80 -9.25
N GLN A 452 19.81 29.10 -10.53
CA GLN A 452 19.02 30.05 -11.30
C GLN A 452 17.57 29.61 -11.45
N ARG A 453 17.33 28.32 -11.72
CA ARG A 453 15.98 27.78 -11.83
C ARG A 453 15.22 27.83 -10.51
N LEU A 454 15.88 27.46 -9.41
CA LEU A 454 15.28 27.56 -8.08
C LEU A 454 14.88 28.99 -7.75
N GLY A 455 15.77 29.97 -8.05
CA GLY A 455 15.49 31.39 -7.89
C GLY A 455 14.26 31.88 -8.70
N LYS A 456 14.07 31.38 -9.93
CA LYS A 456 12.88 31.71 -10.74
C LYS A 456 11.60 31.16 -10.10
N VAL A 457 11.58 29.89 -9.70
CA VAL A 457 10.40 29.29 -9.05
C VAL A 457 10.01 30.05 -7.79
N LEU A 458 11.00 30.60 -7.06
CA LEU A 458 10.77 31.40 -5.86
C LEU A 458 10.27 32.82 -6.17
N SER A 459 10.77 33.45 -7.23
CA SER A 459 10.31 34.79 -7.63
C SER A 459 8.88 34.78 -8.15
N ASP A 460 8.49 33.72 -8.87
CA ASP A 460 7.14 33.57 -9.40
C ASP A 460 6.09 33.36 -8.26
N SER A 461 6.52 32.84 -7.10
CA SER A 461 5.66 32.74 -5.92
C SER A 461 5.36 34.08 -5.24
N GLN A 462 6.27 35.06 -5.29
CA GLN A 462 6.10 36.37 -4.66
C GLN A 462 5.19 37.31 -5.43
N VAL A 463 4.97 37.08 -6.74
CA VAL A 463 4.12 37.93 -7.60
C VAL A 463 2.63 37.56 -7.47
N GLN A 464 2.29 36.44 -6.86
CA GLN A 464 0.91 35.93 -6.75
C GLN A 464 0.25 36.20 -5.39
N HIS A 465 0.93 36.87 -4.46
CA HIS A 465 0.41 37.36 -3.18
C HIS A 465 0.32 38.89 -3.17
#